data_0526dc67b8370dcd1c57b235a5733f71
#
_entry.id   0526dc67b8370dcd1c57b235a5733f71
#
_cell.length_a   1.000
_cell.length_b   1.000
_cell.length_c   1.000
_cell.angle_alpha   90.00
_cell.angle_beta   90.00
_cell.angle_gamma   90.00
#
_symmetry.space_group_name_H-M   'P 1'
#
loop_
_entity.id
_entity.type
_entity.pdbx_description
1 polymer ?
#
loop_
_entity_poly.entity_id
_entity_poly.type
_entity_poly.pdbx_seq_one_letter_code
_entity_poly.pdbx_strand_id
1 'polypeptide(L)'
;MKSRITRMTAALLAAVLSLSLLVGCKPKKELTRYTTIFYDVFDTVTQVIAYCESEEEFNTQMQALHQDLIAYNQLYDIYNDYDGVVNVKTINENAGKAPVQVDDRILSMLELARQMYELTGGKINIAMGSVLGIWHDYREAAEKDASEADNTLPTQEELEAAAQHCDINDLVIDEKAKTVYLSDPEMSLDVGSVGKGYAVEMVCRAAEARGLTSALVSVGGNLRAIGTKPDGSQWTGGVENPWNASEVYTNTNSIFGSPINMSDLALVTSGDYQRYFVVDGKRYHHIIDPDTLWPAAYYNGVTVLCPDSGMADCLTTALFCMPLEEGQKLVESLDGVEAVSYTHLRAHETSLHL
;
A
#
# COMPACT_ATOMS: atom_id res chain seq x y z
N MET A 1 -26.16 -54.13 47.42
CA MET A 1 -26.05 -53.72 45.97
C MET A 1 -25.90 -52.23 45.78
N LYS A 2 -26.69 -51.36 46.41
CA LYS A 2 -26.63 -49.88 46.27
C LYS A 2 -25.26 -49.25 46.60
N SER A 3 -24.54 -49.71 47.63
CA SER A 3 -23.22 -49.16 48.05
C SER A 3 -22.06 -49.43 47.07
N ARG A 4 -22.12 -50.50 46.24
CA ARG A 4 -21.09 -50.79 45.24
C ARG A 4 -21.28 -49.94 43.98
N ILE A 5 -22.52 -49.67 43.59
CA ILE A 5 -22.84 -48.83 42.42
C ILE A 5 -22.40 -47.38 42.68
N THR A 6 -22.66 -46.85 43.90
CA THR A 6 -22.25 -45.47 44.27
C THR A 6 -20.72 -45.32 44.32
N ARG A 7 -19.97 -46.35 44.71
CA ARG A 7 -18.50 -46.31 44.66
C ARG A 7 -17.93 -46.45 43.27
N MET A 8 -18.56 -47.20 42.39
CA MET A 8 -18.14 -47.30 41.00
C MET A 8 -18.43 -46.01 40.21
N THR A 9 -19.58 -45.36 40.43
CA THR A 9 -19.89 -44.06 39.82
C THR A 9 -18.98 -42.94 40.31
N ALA A 10 -18.63 -42.91 41.60
CA ALA A 10 -17.65 -41.94 42.13
C ALA A 10 -16.24 -42.16 41.57
N ALA A 11 -15.80 -43.41 41.39
CA ALA A 11 -14.51 -43.74 40.80
C ALA A 11 -14.47 -43.39 39.29
N LEU A 12 -15.56 -43.59 38.56
CA LEU A 12 -15.68 -43.20 37.15
C LEU A 12 -15.65 -41.66 36.97
N LEU A 13 -16.39 -40.94 37.85
CA LEU A 13 -16.35 -39.46 37.85
C LEU A 13 -14.96 -38.91 38.17
N ALA A 14 -14.26 -39.51 39.16
CA ALA A 14 -12.91 -39.12 39.51
C ALA A 14 -11.91 -39.41 38.37
N ALA A 15 -12.06 -40.53 37.65
CA ALA A 15 -11.25 -40.85 36.48
C ALA A 15 -11.51 -39.92 35.31
N VAL A 16 -12.77 -39.53 35.05
CA VAL A 16 -13.12 -38.55 34.03
C VAL A 16 -12.61 -37.15 34.38
N LEU A 17 -12.69 -36.73 35.63
CA LEU A 17 -12.13 -35.46 36.10
C LEU A 17 -10.58 -35.46 36.06
N SER A 18 -9.92 -36.58 36.33
CA SER A 18 -8.46 -36.64 36.21
C SER A 18 -7.98 -36.72 34.76
N LEU A 19 -8.77 -37.31 33.84
CA LEU A 19 -8.47 -37.23 32.40
C LEU A 19 -8.68 -35.82 31.81
N SER A 20 -9.66 -35.06 32.30
CA SER A 20 -9.88 -33.67 31.87
C SER A 20 -8.80 -32.70 32.37
N LEU A 21 -8.08 -33.05 33.46
CA LEU A 21 -6.92 -32.28 33.92
C LEU A 21 -5.62 -32.61 33.16
N LEU A 22 -5.62 -33.68 32.35
CA LEU A 22 -4.50 -34.04 31.45
C LEU A 22 -4.64 -33.48 30.04
N VAL A 23 -5.66 -32.68 29.73
CA VAL A 23 -5.63 -31.76 28.62
C VAL A 23 -4.66 -30.65 29.00
N GLY A 24 -3.39 -30.99 28.98
CA GLY A 24 -2.29 -30.11 29.32
C GLY A 24 -2.39 -28.87 28.47
N CYS A 25 -2.35 -27.71 29.08
CA CYS A 25 -1.94 -26.50 28.40
C CYS A 25 -0.67 -26.85 27.63
N LYS A 26 -0.75 -26.96 26.29
CA LYS A 26 0.47 -26.96 25.49
C LYS A 26 1.26 -25.75 25.97
N PRO A 27 2.54 -25.87 26.34
CA PRO A 27 3.33 -24.70 26.70
C PRO A 27 3.16 -23.69 25.59
N LYS A 28 2.80 -22.45 25.92
CA LYS A 28 2.70 -21.36 24.94
C LYS A 28 4.08 -21.28 24.31
N LYS A 29 4.17 -21.60 23.02
CA LYS A 29 5.45 -21.58 22.31
C LYS A 29 6.00 -20.18 22.42
N GLU A 30 7.25 -20.06 22.78
CA GLU A 30 7.92 -18.77 22.92
C GLU A 30 8.27 -18.28 21.50
N LEU A 31 7.71 -17.13 21.13
CA LEU A 31 7.97 -16.53 19.83
C LEU A 31 9.15 -15.57 19.95
N THR A 32 10.11 -15.71 19.05
CA THR A 32 11.31 -14.88 18.96
C THR A 32 11.14 -13.84 17.83
N ARG A 33 11.63 -12.62 18.07
CA ARG A 33 11.61 -11.53 17.10
C ARG A 33 12.74 -11.69 16.07
N TYR A 34 12.37 -11.69 14.80
CA TYR A 34 13.30 -11.70 13.65
C TYR A 34 13.02 -10.50 12.75
N THR A 35 14.01 -10.16 11.91
CA THR A 35 13.90 -9.04 10.96
C THR A 35 14.64 -9.39 9.68
N THR A 36 14.07 -9.00 8.53
CA THR A 36 14.72 -9.09 7.21
C THR A 36 14.48 -7.83 6.40
N ILE A 37 15.30 -7.61 5.36
CA ILE A 37 15.20 -6.48 4.45
C ILE A 37 15.41 -6.99 3.02
N PHE A 38 14.60 -6.49 2.08
CA PHE A 38 14.71 -6.70 0.64
C PHE A 38 14.85 -5.35 -0.08
N TYR A 39 15.52 -5.33 -1.25
CA TYR A 39 15.79 -4.11 -2.02
C TYR A 39 15.39 -4.21 -3.49
N ASP A 40 14.76 -5.29 -3.90
CA ASP A 40 14.57 -5.72 -5.28
C ASP A 40 13.09 -5.73 -5.73
N VAL A 41 12.21 -5.08 -4.97
CA VAL A 41 10.78 -4.99 -5.28
C VAL A 41 10.26 -3.56 -5.13
N PHE A 42 9.42 -3.12 -6.06
CA PHE A 42 8.75 -1.81 -6.08
C PHE A 42 9.70 -0.59 -5.98
N ASP A 43 10.94 -0.73 -6.46
CA ASP A 43 11.99 0.31 -6.42
C ASP A 43 12.15 0.95 -5.04
N THR A 44 12.03 0.15 -3.98
CA THR A 44 12.04 0.64 -2.61
C THR A 44 12.63 -0.37 -1.62
N VAL A 45 12.82 0.08 -0.40
CA VAL A 45 13.24 -0.79 0.71
C VAL A 45 12.01 -1.48 1.30
N THR A 46 12.04 -2.81 1.35
CA THR A 46 11.07 -3.63 2.08
C THR A 46 11.70 -4.13 3.37
N GLN A 47 11.08 -3.85 4.51
CA GLN A 47 11.47 -4.39 5.81
C GLN A 47 10.34 -5.20 6.41
N VAL A 48 10.67 -6.37 6.95
CA VAL A 48 9.72 -7.21 7.69
C VAL A 48 10.27 -7.52 9.07
N ILE A 49 9.46 -7.27 10.08
CA ILE A 49 9.68 -7.69 11.46
C ILE A 49 8.59 -8.70 11.79
N ALA A 50 8.96 -9.90 12.24
CA ALA A 50 7.99 -10.92 12.62
C ALA A 50 8.42 -11.68 13.88
N TYR A 51 7.43 -12.25 14.56
CA TYR A 51 7.65 -13.17 15.67
C TYR A 51 7.31 -14.59 15.23
N CYS A 52 8.30 -15.47 15.27
CA CYS A 52 8.20 -16.89 14.88
C CYS A 52 8.77 -17.81 15.96
N GLU A 53 8.40 -19.09 15.92
CA GLU A 53 8.89 -20.11 16.87
C GLU A 53 10.37 -20.44 16.66
N SER A 54 10.87 -20.29 15.42
CA SER A 54 12.25 -20.56 15.04
C SER A 54 12.70 -19.69 13.86
N GLU A 55 14.01 -19.60 13.69
CA GLU A 55 14.61 -18.94 12.53
C GLU A 55 14.27 -19.66 11.22
N GLU A 56 14.14 -20.99 11.24
CA GLU A 56 13.74 -21.78 10.06
C GLU A 56 12.32 -21.44 9.62
N GLU A 57 11.37 -21.33 10.57
CA GLU A 57 10.01 -20.89 10.28
C GLU A 57 10.00 -19.46 9.71
N PHE A 58 10.73 -18.54 10.35
CA PHE A 58 10.87 -17.17 9.87
C PHE A 58 11.39 -17.12 8.44
N ASN A 59 12.50 -17.81 8.15
CA ASN A 59 13.10 -17.84 6.82
C ASN A 59 12.13 -18.41 5.77
N THR A 60 11.38 -19.46 6.11
CA THR A 60 10.36 -20.06 5.24
C THR A 60 9.24 -19.07 4.93
N GLN A 61 8.71 -18.38 5.94
CA GLN A 61 7.68 -17.35 5.76
C GLN A 61 8.19 -16.17 4.92
N MET A 62 9.42 -15.70 5.18
CA MET A 62 10.01 -14.56 4.47
C MET A 62 10.34 -14.90 3.02
N GLN A 63 10.79 -16.12 2.74
CA GLN A 63 10.99 -16.56 1.37
C GLN A 63 9.68 -16.57 0.58
N ALA A 64 8.59 -17.08 1.16
CA ALA A 64 7.29 -17.09 0.52
C ALA A 64 6.74 -15.66 0.32
N LEU A 65 6.86 -14.80 1.35
CA LEU A 65 6.44 -13.40 1.30
C LEU A 65 7.20 -12.63 0.21
N HIS A 66 8.51 -12.82 0.12
CA HIS A 66 9.34 -12.18 -0.90
C HIS A 66 8.97 -12.64 -2.31
N GLN A 67 8.74 -13.94 -2.51
CA GLN A 67 8.27 -14.46 -3.82
C GLN A 67 6.91 -13.90 -4.22
N ASP A 68 5.99 -13.75 -3.27
CA ASP A 68 4.70 -13.10 -3.53
C ASP A 68 4.90 -11.63 -3.95
N LEU A 69 5.76 -10.85 -3.25
CA LEU A 69 6.08 -9.47 -3.61
C LEU A 69 6.70 -9.36 -5.01
N ILE A 70 7.66 -10.24 -5.36
CA ILE A 70 8.26 -10.30 -6.70
C ILE A 70 7.18 -10.52 -7.76
N ALA A 71 6.25 -11.45 -7.51
CA ALA A 71 5.18 -11.74 -8.46
C ALA A 71 4.25 -10.52 -8.68
N TYR A 72 3.86 -9.82 -7.61
CA TYR A 72 3.07 -8.59 -7.72
C TYR A 72 3.85 -7.46 -8.40
N ASN A 73 5.13 -7.28 -8.07
CA ASN A 73 5.99 -6.29 -8.70
C ASN A 73 6.05 -6.50 -10.22
N GLN A 74 6.26 -7.73 -10.68
CA GLN A 74 6.31 -8.05 -12.10
C GLN A 74 4.96 -7.85 -12.81
N LEU A 75 3.85 -8.23 -12.17
CA LEU A 75 2.49 -8.09 -12.73
C LEU A 75 2.07 -6.62 -12.88
N TYR A 76 2.50 -5.74 -11.98
CA TYR A 76 2.09 -4.34 -11.93
C TYR A 76 3.07 -3.39 -12.62
N ASP A 77 4.20 -3.93 -13.10
CA ASP A 77 5.19 -3.13 -13.83
C ASP A 77 4.63 -2.62 -15.16
N ILE A 78 4.81 -1.31 -15.39
CA ILE A 78 4.41 -0.61 -16.62
C ILE A 78 5.61 -0.30 -17.53
N TYR A 79 6.84 -0.61 -17.11
CA TYR A 79 8.08 -0.26 -17.79
C TYR A 79 8.84 -1.47 -18.36
N ASN A 80 8.88 -2.58 -17.62
CA ASN A 80 9.74 -3.73 -17.94
C ASN A 80 8.96 -4.96 -18.40
N ASP A 81 9.60 -5.77 -19.25
CA ASP A 81 9.12 -7.09 -19.63
C ASP A 81 9.77 -8.17 -18.76
N TYR A 82 9.00 -9.22 -18.48
CA TYR A 82 9.47 -10.39 -17.74
C TYR A 82 9.09 -11.65 -18.51
N ASP A 83 10.02 -12.61 -18.60
CA ASP A 83 9.82 -13.83 -19.39
C ASP A 83 8.60 -14.62 -18.89
N GLY A 84 7.62 -14.82 -19.78
CA GLY A 84 6.40 -15.53 -19.49
C GLY A 84 5.38 -14.77 -18.60
N VAL A 85 5.58 -13.50 -18.30
CA VAL A 85 4.65 -12.66 -17.52
C VAL A 85 3.89 -11.71 -18.43
N VAL A 86 2.57 -11.76 -18.36
CA VAL A 86 1.67 -10.74 -18.92
C VAL A 86 1.38 -9.73 -17.80
N ASN A 87 1.83 -8.50 -17.95
CA ASN A 87 1.74 -7.44 -16.94
C ASN A 87 0.99 -6.20 -17.44
N VAL A 88 0.96 -5.13 -16.64
CA VAL A 88 0.28 -3.88 -17.02
C VAL A 88 0.93 -3.24 -18.25
N LYS A 89 2.27 -3.33 -18.43
CA LYS A 89 2.95 -2.90 -19.66
C LYS A 89 2.37 -3.62 -20.88
N THR A 90 2.17 -4.93 -20.82
CA THR A 90 1.58 -5.72 -21.91
C THR A 90 0.17 -5.21 -22.26
N ILE A 91 -0.63 -4.82 -21.26
CA ILE A 91 -1.96 -4.22 -21.47
C ILE A 91 -1.81 -2.91 -22.23
N ASN A 92 -0.94 -2.01 -21.76
CA ASN A 92 -0.69 -0.70 -22.36
C ASN A 92 -0.23 -0.83 -23.83
N GLU A 93 0.69 -1.72 -24.13
CA GLU A 93 1.19 -1.97 -25.49
C GLU A 93 0.13 -2.52 -26.45
N ASN A 94 -0.97 -3.08 -25.92
CA ASN A 94 -2.09 -3.61 -26.69
C ASN A 94 -3.31 -2.68 -26.72
N ALA A 95 -3.18 -1.43 -26.25
CA ALA A 95 -4.24 -0.42 -26.32
C ALA A 95 -4.74 -0.24 -27.76
N GLY A 96 -6.07 -0.22 -27.97
CA GLY A 96 -6.72 -0.12 -29.26
C GLY A 96 -6.58 -1.33 -30.19
N LYS A 97 -5.84 -2.40 -29.78
CA LYS A 97 -5.55 -3.54 -30.67
C LYS A 97 -6.41 -4.75 -30.36
N ALA A 98 -6.30 -5.31 -29.16
CA ALA A 98 -7.03 -6.52 -28.77
C ALA A 98 -7.09 -6.66 -27.23
N PRO A 99 -8.11 -7.39 -26.70
CA PRO A 99 -8.12 -7.79 -25.29
C PRO A 99 -6.91 -8.66 -24.93
N VAL A 100 -6.30 -8.39 -23.79
CA VAL A 100 -5.16 -9.10 -23.25
C VAL A 100 -5.64 -10.03 -22.12
N GLN A 101 -5.32 -11.31 -22.19
CA GLN A 101 -5.60 -12.24 -21.10
C GLN A 101 -4.60 -12.01 -19.96
N VAL A 102 -5.09 -11.85 -18.74
CA VAL A 102 -4.29 -11.46 -17.57
C VAL A 102 -4.48 -12.39 -16.38
N ASP A 103 -3.55 -12.30 -15.42
CA ASP A 103 -3.64 -12.96 -14.12
C ASP A 103 -4.79 -12.38 -13.28
N ASP A 104 -5.44 -13.19 -12.44
CA ASP A 104 -6.52 -12.77 -11.53
C ASP A 104 -6.09 -11.65 -10.58
N ARG A 105 -4.81 -11.58 -10.24
CA ARG A 105 -4.24 -10.52 -9.38
C ARG A 105 -4.29 -9.15 -10.05
N ILE A 106 -4.13 -9.09 -11.38
CA ILE A 106 -4.31 -7.85 -12.15
C ILE A 106 -5.79 -7.46 -12.16
N LEU A 107 -6.69 -8.40 -12.46
CA LEU A 107 -8.14 -8.12 -12.47
C LEU A 107 -8.62 -7.56 -11.14
N SER A 108 -8.27 -8.22 -10.03
CA SER A 108 -8.70 -7.80 -8.69
C SER A 108 -8.14 -6.42 -8.30
N MET A 109 -6.92 -6.09 -8.70
CA MET A 109 -6.33 -4.77 -8.48
C MET A 109 -7.03 -3.70 -9.32
N LEU A 110 -7.31 -3.97 -10.60
CA LEU A 110 -8.03 -3.05 -11.48
C LEU A 110 -9.48 -2.82 -11.00
N GLU A 111 -10.10 -3.84 -10.41
CA GLU A 111 -11.44 -3.72 -9.80
C GLU A 111 -11.41 -2.81 -8.58
N LEU A 112 -10.43 -2.97 -7.67
CA LEU A 112 -10.22 -2.03 -6.57
C LEU A 112 -10.00 -0.60 -7.10
N ALA A 113 -9.15 -0.43 -8.11
CA ALA A 113 -8.88 0.88 -8.70
C ALA A 113 -10.15 1.54 -9.25
N ARG A 114 -11.05 0.78 -9.89
CA ARG A 114 -12.34 1.29 -10.37
C ARG A 114 -13.27 1.69 -9.23
N GLN A 115 -13.35 0.88 -8.17
CA GLN A 115 -14.11 1.22 -6.97
C GLN A 115 -13.58 2.50 -6.32
N MET A 116 -12.25 2.66 -6.26
CA MET A 116 -11.62 3.86 -5.72
C MET A 116 -11.81 5.08 -6.62
N TYR A 117 -11.84 4.91 -7.94
CA TYR A 117 -12.22 5.98 -8.87
C TYR A 117 -13.61 6.53 -8.54
N GLU A 118 -14.60 5.66 -8.40
CA GLU A 118 -15.97 6.04 -8.07
C GLU A 118 -16.06 6.69 -6.67
N LEU A 119 -15.44 6.06 -5.67
CA LEU A 119 -15.45 6.53 -4.28
C LEU A 119 -14.82 7.92 -4.13
N THR A 120 -13.77 8.20 -4.87
CA THR A 120 -13.00 9.46 -4.76
C THR A 120 -13.42 10.53 -5.77
N GLY A 121 -14.51 10.29 -6.54
CA GLY A 121 -14.96 11.22 -7.58
C GLY A 121 -13.93 11.45 -8.68
N GLY A 122 -13.14 10.41 -9.02
CA GLY A 122 -12.14 10.45 -10.07
C GLY A 122 -10.75 10.89 -9.62
N LYS A 123 -10.53 11.19 -8.33
CA LYS A 123 -9.19 11.58 -7.83
C LYS A 123 -8.19 10.43 -7.88
N ILE A 124 -8.64 9.17 -7.81
CA ILE A 124 -7.87 8.00 -8.21
C ILE A 124 -8.30 7.60 -9.61
N ASN A 125 -7.42 7.80 -10.57
CA ASN A 125 -7.68 7.42 -11.96
C ASN A 125 -6.44 6.72 -12.55
N ILE A 126 -6.49 5.40 -12.61
CA ILE A 126 -5.39 4.61 -13.20
C ILE A 126 -5.30 4.75 -14.73
N ALA A 127 -6.29 5.34 -15.37
CA ALA A 127 -6.27 5.65 -16.81
C ALA A 127 -5.42 6.88 -17.16
N MET A 128 -4.84 7.56 -16.18
CA MET A 128 -4.02 8.78 -16.40
C MET A 128 -2.59 8.50 -16.87
N GLY A 129 -2.27 7.29 -17.31
CA GLY A 129 -0.91 6.93 -17.72
C GLY A 129 -0.32 7.82 -18.80
N SER A 130 -1.13 8.30 -19.75
CA SER A 130 -0.70 9.26 -20.79
C SER A 130 -0.21 10.59 -20.21
N VAL A 131 -0.89 11.14 -19.20
CA VAL A 131 -0.48 12.39 -18.51
C VAL A 131 0.69 12.11 -17.56
N LEU A 132 0.61 11.03 -16.78
CA LEU A 132 1.66 10.67 -15.82
C LEU A 132 2.98 10.31 -16.50
N GLY A 133 2.92 9.73 -17.70
CA GLY A 133 4.08 9.45 -18.55
C GLY A 133 4.84 10.71 -18.93
N ILE A 134 4.14 11.79 -19.31
CA ILE A 134 4.76 13.10 -19.58
C ILE A 134 5.54 13.59 -18.34
N TRP A 135 4.90 13.61 -17.16
CA TRP A 135 5.56 14.03 -15.92
C TRP A 135 6.75 13.13 -15.55
N HIS A 136 6.65 11.82 -15.83
CA HIS A 136 7.74 10.87 -15.65
C HIS A 136 8.94 11.22 -16.54
N ASP A 137 8.71 11.47 -17.83
CA ASP A 137 9.77 11.78 -18.79
C ASP A 137 10.50 13.08 -18.44
N TYR A 138 9.78 14.13 -18.03
CA TYR A 138 10.38 15.39 -17.56
C TYR A 138 11.22 15.19 -16.29
N ARG A 139 10.75 14.38 -15.34
CA ARG A 139 11.51 14.05 -14.14
C ARG A 139 12.76 13.25 -14.49
N GLU A 140 12.66 12.22 -15.33
CA GLU A 140 13.83 11.44 -15.76
C GLU A 140 14.86 12.29 -16.50
N ALA A 141 14.41 13.22 -17.33
CA ALA A 141 15.30 14.15 -18.01
C ALA A 141 16.03 15.04 -17.00
N ALA A 142 15.33 15.57 -16.00
CA ALA A 142 15.91 16.38 -14.92
C ALA A 142 16.90 15.60 -14.06
N GLU A 143 16.65 14.32 -13.79
CA GLU A 143 17.56 13.46 -13.01
C GLU A 143 18.84 13.11 -13.78
N LYS A 144 18.80 13.08 -15.10
CA LYS A 144 19.96 12.80 -15.97
C LYS A 144 20.85 14.03 -16.20
N ASP A 145 20.29 15.22 -16.04
CA ASP A 145 21.03 16.47 -16.23
C ASP A 145 21.52 17.02 -14.87
N ALA A 146 22.81 17.27 -14.76
CA ALA A 146 23.44 17.76 -13.51
C ALA A 146 23.11 19.22 -13.20
N SER A 147 22.41 19.94 -14.07
CA SER A 147 22.10 21.37 -13.95
C SER A 147 20.59 21.60 -13.82
N GLU A 148 20.13 22.00 -12.62
CA GLU A 148 18.74 22.43 -12.42
C GLU A 148 18.31 23.57 -13.38
N ALA A 149 19.27 24.32 -13.94
CA ALA A 149 19.01 25.44 -14.86
C ALA A 149 18.47 24.99 -16.23
N ASP A 150 18.69 23.73 -16.59
CA ASP A 150 18.25 23.17 -17.89
C ASP A 150 16.92 22.38 -17.77
N ASN A 151 16.39 22.19 -16.55
CA ASN A 151 15.14 21.54 -16.33
C ASN A 151 13.96 22.36 -16.88
N THR A 152 13.04 21.70 -17.57
CA THR A 152 11.85 22.30 -18.17
C THR A 152 10.57 21.65 -17.60
N LEU A 153 9.44 22.27 -17.91
CA LEU A 153 8.11 21.79 -17.51
C LEU A 153 7.29 21.46 -18.77
N PRO A 154 6.36 20.49 -18.69
CA PRO A 154 5.38 20.28 -19.74
C PRO A 154 4.51 21.52 -19.92
N THR A 155 4.01 21.73 -21.12
CA THR A 155 3.04 22.78 -21.39
C THR A 155 1.63 22.32 -21.02
N GLN A 156 0.74 23.29 -20.72
CA GLN A 156 -0.66 22.97 -20.45
C GLN A 156 -1.34 22.29 -21.65
N GLU A 157 -1.01 22.72 -22.89
CA GLU A 157 -1.55 22.15 -24.13
C GLU A 157 -1.12 20.68 -24.30
N GLU A 158 0.11 20.34 -23.97
CA GLU A 158 0.62 18.96 -24.00
C GLU A 158 -0.13 18.07 -23.00
N LEU A 159 -0.33 18.55 -21.76
CA LEU A 159 -1.07 17.83 -20.72
C LEU A 159 -2.55 17.66 -21.08
N GLU A 160 -3.20 18.72 -21.60
CA GLU A 160 -4.61 18.66 -22.03
C GLU A 160 -4.82 17.74 -23.23
N ALA A 161 -3.86 17.65 -24.14
CA ALA A 161 -3.90 16.70 -25.25
C ALA A 161 -3.83 15.26 -24.72
N ALA A 162 -2.90 14.95 -23.82
CA ALA A 162 -2.77 13.63 -23.20
C ALA A 162 -4.01 13.26 -22.35
N ALA A 163 -4.63 14.24 -21.69
CA ALA A 163 -5.81 14.01 -20.85
C ALA A 163 -7.05 13.57 -21.63
N GLN A 164 -7.08 13.77 -22.98
CA GLN A 164 -8.17 13.25 -23.81
C GLN A 164 -8.21 11.70 -23.82
N HIS A 165 -7.13 11.04 -23.43
CA HIS A 165 -6.95 9.60 -23.41
C HIS A 165 -6.99 9.01 -21.98
N CYS A 166 -7.66 9.70 -21.03
CA CYS A 166 -7.69 9.34 -19.61
C CYS A 166 -9.09 8.92 -19.10
N ASP A 167 -10.03 8.60 -20.02
CA ASP A 167 -11.36 8.17 -19.61
C ASP A 167 -11.32 6.72 -19.08
N ILE A 168 -11.62 6.53 -17.79
CA ILE A 168 -11.65 5.21 -17.17
C ILE A 168 -12.67 4.26 -17.81
N ASN A 169 -13.67 4.77 -18.52
CA ASN A 169 -14.67 3.96 -19.22
C ASN A 169 -14.09 3.26 -20.47
N ASP A 170 -12.95 3.69 -20.97
CA ASP A 170 -12.20 3.00 -22.02
C ASP A 170 -11.41 1.78 -21.52
N LEU A 171 -11.35 1.57 -20.21
CA LEU A 171 -10.87 0.35 -19.58
C LEU A 171 -11.99 -0.70 -19.50
N VAL A 172 -11.96 -1.68 -20.38
CA VAL A 172 -12.93 -2.79 -20.44
C VAL A 172 -12.33 -4.02 -19.75
N ILE A 173 -13.01 -4.51 -18.72
CA ILE A 173 -12.63 -5.71 -17.96
C ILE A 173 -13.70 -6.80 -18.22
N ASP A 174 -13.27 -7.97 -18.69
CA ASP A 174 -14.11 -9.19 -18.75
C ASP A 174 -13.56 -10.20 -17.76
N GLU A 175 -14.20 -10.27 -16.59
CA GLU A 175 -13.83 -11.20 -15.51
C GLU A 175 -13.96 -12.67 -15.92
N LYS A 176 -14.96 -13.02 -16.78
CA LYS A 176 -15.19 -14.39 -17.20
C LYS A 176 -14.14 -14.87 -18.19
N ALA A 177 -13.77 -14.02 -19.13
CA ALA A 177 -12.72 -14.28 -20.09
C ALA A 177 -11.33 -14.02 -19.50
N LYS A 178 -11.25 -13.37 -18.34
CA LYS A 178 -10.02 -12.88 -17.71
C LYS A 178 -9.21 -12.00 -18.66
N THR A 179 -9.87 -11.05 -19.31
CA THR A 179 -9.23 -10.15 -20.26
C THR A 179 -9.42 -8.69 -19.87
N VAL A 180 -8.43 -7.88 -20.25
CA VAL A 180 -8.43 -6.43 -20.14
C VAL A 180 -8.20 -5.84 -21.53
N TYR A 181 -8.97 -4.83 -21.88
CA TYR A 181 -8.85 -4.11 -23.14
C TYR A 181 -8.96 -2.60 -22.92
N LEU A 182 -8.04 -1.85 -23.46
CA LEU A 182 -8.10 -0.41 -23.54
C LEU A 182 -8.66 -0.05 -24.92
N SER A 183 -9.86 0.56 -24.96
CA SER A 183 -10.54 0.86 -26.23
C SER A 183 -9.93 2.05 -26.97
N ASP A 184 -9.37 3.01 -26.22
CA ASP A 184 -8.60 4.10 -26.78
C ASP A 184 -7.15 3.65 -27.04
N PRO A 185 -6.62 3.77 -28.29
CA PRO A 185 -5.28 3.33 -28.63
C PRO A 185 -4.14 4.17 -28.01
N GLU A 186 -4.43 5.38 -27.54
CA GLU A 186 -3.48 6.29 -26.89
C GLU A 186 -3.59 6.27 -25.34
N MET A 187 -4.56 5.51 -24.79
CA MET A 187 -4.71 5.30 -23.37
C MET A 187 -3.56 4.46 -22.81
N SER A 188 -3.12 4.81 -21.64
CA SER A 188 -2.16 4.03 -20.85
C SER A 188 -2.60 3.94 -19.40
N LEU A 189 -2.43 2.77 -18.78
CA LEU A 189 -2.64 2.58 -17.36
C LEU A 189 -1.37 2.93 -16.58
N ASP A 190 -1.54 3.67 -15.49
CA ASP A 190 -0.56 3.81 -14.42
C ASP A 190 -1.20 3.37 -13.11
N VAL A 191 -0.65 2.34 -12.50
CA VAL A 191 -1.19 1.72 -11.28
C VAL A 191 -0.41 2.11 -10.03
N GLY A 192 0.43 3.12 -10.09
CA GLY A 192 1.30 3.57 -9.00
C GLY A 192 0.54 4.00 -7.74
N SER A 193 -0.70 4.51 -7.89
CA SER A 193 -1.55 4.93 -6.78
C SER A 193 -2.30 3.78 -6.06
N VAL A 194 -2.24 2.55 -6.57
CA VAL A 194 -2.99 1.40 -6.04
C VAL A 194 -2.14 0.15 -5.90
N GLY A 195 -1.23 -0.09 -6.85
CA GLY A 195 -0.56 -1.39 -7.02
C GLY A 195 0.29 -1.79 -5.83
N LYS A 196 1.05 -0.86 -5.25
CA LYS A 196 1.92 -1.14 -4.11
C LYS A 196 1.11 -1.48 -2.85
N GLY A 197 0.13 -0.66 -2.50
CA GLY A 197 -0.71 -0.90 -1.33
C GLY A 197 -1.52 -2.18 -1.45
N TYR A 198 -2.06 -2.45 -2.63
CA TYR A 198 -2.79 -3.70 -2.90
C TYR A 198 -1.89 -4.93 -2.79
N ALA A 199 -0.67 -4.88 -3.35
CA ALA A 199 0.29 -5.96 -3.23
C ALA A 199 0.65 -6.25 -1.76
N VAL A 200 0.90 -5.20 -0.95
CA VAL A 200 1.19 -5.33 0.48
C VAL A 200 0.05 -6.00 1.22
N GLU A 201 -1.20 -5.59 0.96
CA GLU A 201 -2.37 -6.21 1.58
C GLU A 201 -2.48 -7.70 1.23
N MET A 202 -2.39 -8.04 -0.05
CA MET A 202 -2.54 -9.42 -0.51
C MET A 202 -1.42 -10.33 0.00
N VAL A 203 -0.20 -9.84 0.04
CA VAL A 203 0.96 -10.57 0.57
C VAL A 203 0.84 -10.79 2.09
N CYS A 204 0.35 -9.80 2.83
CA CYS A 204 0.07 -9.96 4.26
C CYS A 204 -1.05 -10.98 4.50
N ARG A 205 -2.16 -10.92 3.76
CA ARG A 205 -3.24 -11.93 3.85
C ARG A 205 -2.75 -13.34 3.51
N ALA A 206 -1.88 -13.47 2.52
CA ALA A 206 -1.28 -14.76 2.17
C ALA A 206 -0.34 -15.27 3.29
N ALA A 207 0.43 -14.39 3.93
CA ALA A 207 1.28 -14.73 5.07
C ALA A 207 0.43 -15.15 6.29
N GLU A 208 -0.67 -14.46 6.58
CA GLU A 208 -1.65 -14.83 7.62
C GLU A 208 -2.25 -16.22 7.33
N ALA A 209 -2.65 -16.49 6.08
CA ALA A 209 -3.16 -17.79 5.67
C ALA A 209 -2.12 -18.93 5.80
N ARG A 210 -0.81 -18.61 5.70
CA ARG A 210 0.30 -19.53 5.98
C ARG A 210 0.62 -19.68 7.46
N GLY A 211 -0.09 -18.96 8.35
CA GLY A 211 0.04 -19.07 9.80
C GLY A 211 0.91 -18.00 10.46
N LEU A 212 1.35 -16.96 9.75
CA LEU A 212 2.03 -15.81 10.36
C LEU A 212 1.01 -14.96 11.13
N THR A 213 1.19 -14.86 12.46
CA THR A 213 0.21 -14.24 13.34
C THR A 213 0.69 -12.94 13.99
N SER A 214 1.96 -12.60 13.82
CA SER A 214 2.56 -11.41 14.43
C SER A 214 3.68 -10.88 13.54
N ALA A 215 3.39 -9.83 12.75
CA ALA A 215 4.38 -9.18 11.90
C ALA A 215 4.05 -7.71 11.65
N LEU A 216 5.09 -6.95 11.29
CA LEU A 216 4.99 -5.62 10.71
C LEU A 216 5.74 -5.65 9.37
N VAL A 217 5.02 -5.43 8.29
CA VAL A 217 5.54 -5.38 6.92
C VAL A 217 5.58 -3.93 6.48
N SER A 218 6.72 -3.47 5.98
CA SER A 218 6.92 -2.13 5.42
C SER A 218 7.47 -2.25 4.00
N VAL A 219 6.76 -1.72 3.02
CA VAL A 219 7.19 -1.64 1.62
C VAL A 219 7.19 -0.18 1.21
N GLY A 220 8.37 0.44 1.15
CA GLY A 220 8.50 1.86 0.79
C GLY A 220 7.65 2.79 1.65
N GLY A 221 7.52 2.51 2.96
CA GLY A 221 6.71 3.30 3.87
C GLY A 221 5.23 2.91 3.97
N ASN A 222 4.73 2.03 3.10
CA ASN A 222 3.42 1.40 3.32
C ASN A 222 3.57 0.34 4.42
N LEU A 223 3.06 0.62 5.61
CA LEU A 223 3.10 -0.28 6.75
C LEU A 223 1.81 -1.12 6.81
N ARG A 224 1.93 -2.42 7.06
CA ARG A 224 0.81 -3.31 7.37
C ARG A 224 1.17 -4.17 8.58
N ALA A 225 0.38 -4.06 9.64
CA ALA A 225 0.53 -4.85 10.86
C ALA A 225 -0.33 -6.11 10.77
N ILE A 226 0.24 -7.27 11.10
CA ILE A 226 -0.45 -8.55 11.28
C ILE A 226 -0.52 -8.83 12.77
N GLY A 227 -1.73 -8.89 13.33
CA GLY A 227 -2.00 -9.14 14.73
C GLY A 227 -1.30 -8.20 15.69
N THR A 228 -0.98 -8.72 16.89
CA THR A 228 -0.23 -8.03 17.94
C THR A 228 1.11 -8.71 18.22
N LYS A 229 1.98 -8.06 18.97
CA LYS A 229 3.20 -8.71 19.50
C LYS A 229 2.86 -9.80 20.51
N PRO A 230 3.77 -10.75 20.80
CA PRO A 230 3.48 -11.89 21.71
C PRO A 230 3.12 -11.50 23.14
N ASP A 231 3.53 -10.32 23.58
CA ASP A 231 3.18 -9.75 24.89
C ASP A 231 1.79 -9.09 24.92
N GLY A 232 1.08 -9.09 23.79
CA GLY A 232 -0.23 -8.46 23.60
C GLY A 232 -0.16 -6.97 23.28
N SER A 233 1.02 -6.36 23.22
CA SER A 233 1.15 -4.97 22.80
C SER A 233 0.95 -4.82 21.28
N GLN A 234 0.45 -3.67 20.86
CA GLN A 234 0.28 -3.34 19.45
C GLN A 234 1.62 -3.07 18.76
N TRP A 235 1.65 -3.21 17.47
CA TRP A 235 2.72 -2.69 16.61
C TRP A 235 2.68 -1.16 16.62
N THR A 236 3.76 -0.54 16.22
CA THR A 236 3.86 0.92 16.17
C THR A 236 4.42 1.37 14.82
N GLY A 237 3.72 2.30 14.18
CA GLY A 237 4.17 3.02 13.00
C GLY A 237 4.48 4.48 13.32
N GLY A 238 5.34 5.09 12.54
CA GLY A 238 5.66 6.53 12.62
C GLY A 238 5.30 7.22 11.32
N VAL A 239 4.85 8.47 11.40
CA VAL A 239 4.71 9.36 10.24
C VAL A 239 5.98 10.19 10.16
N GLU A 240 6.69 10.05 9.02
CA GLU A 240 7.95 10.76 8.79
C GLU A 240 7.75 12.29 8.81
N ASN A 241 8.71 12.99 9.41
CA ASN A 241 8.74 14.44 9.36
C ASN A 241 9.56 14.88 8.14
N PRO A 242 8.94 15.36 7.06
CA PRO A 242 9.64 15.70 5.82
C PRO A 242 10.57 16.92 5.95
N TRP A 243 10.42 17.72 7.03
CA TRP A 243 11.28 18.89 7.28
C TRP A 243 12.53 18.56 8.08
N ASN A 244 12.64 17.34 8.59
CA ASN A 244 13.76 16.90 9.44
C ASN A 244 14.43 15.64 8.91
N ALA A 245 14.57 15.54 7.59
CA ALA A 245 15.13 14.39 6.88
C ALA A 245 16.55 13.98 7.32
N SER A 246 17.29 14.88 8.03
CA SER A 246 18.60 14.57 8.59
C SER A 246 18.56 13.74 9.87
N GLU A 247 17.41 13.58 10.51
CA GLU A 247 17.21 12.78 11.74
C GLU A 247 16.55 11.41 11.44
N VAL A 248 16.96 10.81 10.35
CA VAL A 248 16.50 9.47 9.93
C VAL A 248 16.74 8.47 11.07
N TYR A 249 15.67 7.80 11.51
CA TYR A 249 15.65 6.65 12.44
C TYR A 249 15.73 6.89 13.95
N THR A 250 15.39 8.04 14.45
CA THR A 250 15.08 8.17 15.88
C THR A 250 13.56 8.12 16.10
N ASN A 251 13.10 7.46 17.19
CA ASN A 251 11.69 7.44 17.61
C ASN A 251 11.07 8.84 17.83
N THR A 252 11.87 9.89 17.67
CA THR A 252 11.53 11.30 17.87
C THR A 252 11.23 12.03 16.56
N ASN A 253 11.42 11.39 15.39
CA ASN A 253 11.21 12.03 14.09
C ASN A 253 9.79 11.90 13.54
N SER A 254 8.84 11.43 14.34
CA SER A 254 7.42 11.46 13.98
C SER A 254 6.89 12.89 14.14
N ILE A 255 6.14 13.39 13.15
CA ILE A 255 5.47 14.71 13.24
C ILE A 255 4.51 14.80 14.43
N PHE A 256 4.05 13.68 14.98
CA PHE A 256 3.18 13.61 16.15
C PHE A 256 3.96 13.49 17.47
N GLY A 257 5.30 13.38 17.44
CA GLY A 257 6.09 13.12 18.65
C GLY A 257 5.81 11.79 19.34
N SER A 258 4.83 11.01 18.85
CA SER A 258 4.42 9.71 19.40
C SER A 258 4.13 8.73 18.27
N PRO A 259 4.47 7.45 18.43
CA PRO A 259 4.13 6.42 17.45
C PRO A 259 2.62 6.13 17.43
N ILE A 260 2.11 5.76 16.26
CA ILE A 260 0.74 5.29 16.06
C ILE A 260 0.68 3.80 16.37
N ASN A 261 -0.25 3.40 17.22
CA ASN A 261 -0.48 2.00 17.56
C ASN A 261 -1.32 1.31 16.48
N MET A 262 -0.91 0.10 16.09
CA MET A 262 -1.50 -0.66 14.98
C MET A 262 -1.69 -2.13 15.35
N SER A 263 -2.84 -2.70 15.03
CA SER A 263 -3.11 -4.14 15.06
C SER A 263 -4.09 -4.46 13.95
N ASP A 264 -3.70 -5.31 13.01
CA ASP A 264 -4.47 -5.61 11.80
C ASP A 264 -4.87 -4.34 11.00
N LEU A 265 -3.97 -3.36 10.99
CA LEU A 265 -4.13 -2.07 10.33
C LEU A 265 -2.97 -1.79 9.39
N ALA A 266 -3.25 -0.99 8.36
CA ALA A 266 -2.27 -0.38 7.48
C ALA A 266 -2.10 1.11 7.81
N LEU A 267 -0.87 1.59 7.74
CA LEU A 267 -0.50 3.01 7.84
C LEU A 267 0.30 3.38 6.59
N VAL A 268 -0.28 4.22 5.75
CA VAL A 268 0.29 4.59 4.45
C VAL A 268 0.44 6.09 4.36
N THR A 269 1.53 6.56 3.76
CA THR A 269 1.81 7.98 3.60
C THR A 269 2.18 8.29 2.15
N SER A 270 1.53 9.29 1.57
CA SER A 270 1.93 9.96 0.33
C SER A 270 2.53 11.32 0.66
N GLY A 271 3.65 11.69 -0.01
CA GLY A 271 4.35 12.95 0.26
C GLY A 271 5.02 13.53 -0.98
N ASP A 272 5.21 14.85 -0.99
CA ASP A 272 5.83 15.64 -2.08
C ASP A 272 7.36 15.57 -2.11
N TYR A 273 7.97 14.90 -1.12
CA TYR A 273 9.40 14.90 -0.83
C TYR A 273 10.14 13.65 -1.29
N GLN A 274 9.44 12.63 -1.80
CA GLN A 274 10.08 11.35 -2.17
C GLN A 274 10.52 11.30 -3.64
N ARG A 275 9.65 11.69 -4.58
CA ARG A 275 9.89 11.66 -6.02
C ARG A 275 9.52 13.03 -6.60
N TYR A 276 10.50 13.87 -6.87
CA TYR A 276 10.30 15.22 -7.40
C TYR A 276 11.53 15.67 -8.20
N PHE A 277 11.36 16.69 -9.01
CA PHE A 277 12.44 17.47 -9.60
C PHE A 277 12.22 18.96 -9.32
N VAL A 278 13.23 19.78 -9.60
CA VAL A 278 13.20 21.21 -9.29
C VAL A 278 13.37 22.01 -10.57
N VAL A 279 12.51 23.03 -10.75
CA VAL A 279 12.61 24.03 -11.83
C VAL A 279 12.45 25.40 -11.19
N ASP A 280 13.39 26.30 -11.44
CA ASP A 280 13.41 27.67 -10.88
C ASP A 280 13.24 27.70 -9.32
N GLY A 281 13.81 26.74 -8.64
CA GLY A 281 13.74 26.63 -7.18
C GLY A 281 12.38 26.11 -6.66
N LYS A 282 11.45 25.77 -7.52
CA LYS A 282 10.15 25.18 -7.18
C LYS A 282 10.17 23.66 -7.41
N ARG A 283 9.64 22.91 -6.45
CA ARG A 283 9.53 21.45 -6.48
C ARG A 283 8.29 21.02 -7.27
N TYR A 284 8.46 20.02 -8.15
CA TYR A 284 7.40 19.37 -8.91
C TYR A 284 7.45 17.86 -8.63
N HIS A 285 6.49 17.37 -7.85
CA HIS A 285 6.44 15.98 -7.39
C HIS A 285 5.50 15.13 -8.26
N HIS A 286 5.51 13.83 -8.03
CA HIS A 286 4.84 12.81 -8.84
C HIS A 286 3.33 12.65 -8.59
N ILE A 287 2.74 13.31 -7.59
CA ILE A 287 1.32 13.19 -7.29
C ILE A 287 0.58 14.26 -8.09
N ILE A 288 -0.02 13.86 -9.19
CA ILE A 288 -0.67 14.75 -10.15
C ILE A 288 -2.17 14.80 -9.86
N ASP A 289 -2.71 16.01 -9.70
CA ASP A 289 -4.15 16.23 -9.53
C ASP A 289 -4.86 16.06 -10.89
N PRO A 290 -5.81 15.12 -11.01
CA PRO A 290 -6.54 14.87 -12.26
C PRO A 290 -7.29 16.08 -12.81
N ASP A 291 -7.71 17.02 -11.97
CA ASP A 291 -8.47 18.20 -12.40
C ASP A 291 -7.57 19.27 -13.01
N THR A 292 -6.36 19.42 -12.51
CA THR A 292 -5.42 20.45 -12.98
C THR A 292 -4.37 19.92 -13.93
N LEU A 293 -4.11 18.61 -13.92
CA LEU A 293 -3.05 17.88 -14.61
C LEU A 293 -1.64 18.28 -14.13
N TRP A 294 -1.54 18.99 -13.01
CA TRP A 294 -0.31 19.44 -12.37
C TRP A 294 -0.11 18.76 -11.01
N PRO A 295 1.14 18.79 -10.48
CA PRO A 295 1.37 18.35 -9.10
C PRO A 295 0.43 19.04 -8.13
N ALA A 296 -0.25 18.25 -7.31
CA ALA A 296 -1.20 18.74 -6.33
C ALA A 296 -0.53 19.68 -5.32
N ALA A 297 -1.21 20.74 -4.89
CA ALA A 297 -0.61 21.80 -4.08
C ALA A 297 -1.27 22.02 -2.71
N TYR A 298 -2.10 21.08 -2.27
CA TYR A 298 -2.84 21.25 -1.01
C TYR A 298 -1.98 20.90 0.21
N TYR A 299 -1.11 19.87 0.12
CA TYR A 299 -0.39 19.30 1.26
C TYR A 299 1.07 19.00 0.90
N ASN A 300 1.90 18.78 1.93
CA ASN A 300 3.23 18.17 1.81
C ASN A 300 3.20 16.68 2.10
N GLY A 301 2.18 16.22 2.83
CA GLY A 301 1.97 14.82 3.09
C GLY A 301 0.56 14.52 3.58
N VAL A 302 0.10 13.31 3.27
CA VAL A 302 -1.15 12.74 3.75
C VAL A 302 -0.87 11.32 4.22
N THR A 303 -1.30 11.02 5.43
CA THR A 303 -1.20 9.68 6.02
C THR A 303 -2.59 9.15 6.30
N VAL A 304 -2.84 7.88 5.94
CA VAL A 304 -4.10 7.17 6.19
C VAL A 304 -3.81 5.94 7.04
N LEU A 305 -4.66 5.74 8.05
CA LEU A 305 -4.74 4.54 8.87
C LEU A 305 -6.07 3.85 8.59
N CYS A 306 -6.05 2.61 8.10
CA CYS A 306 -7.26 1.81 7.88
C CYS A 306 -6.95 0.31 7.83
N PRO A 307 -7.96 -0.59 7.82
CA PRO A 307 -7.74 -2.03 7.82
C PRO A 307 -7.11 -2.61 6.54
N ASP A 308 -7.20 -1.92 5.41
CA ASP A 308 -6.77 -2.40 4.10
C ASP A 308 -5.68 -1.50 3.50
N SER A 309 -4.49 -2.06 3.21
CA SER A 309 -3.35 -1.30 2.69
C SER A 309 -3.57 -0.80 1.25
N GLY A 310 -4.34 -1.53 0.43
CA GLY A 310 -4.68 -1.11 -0.93
C GLY A 310 -5.60 0.11 -0.92
N MET A 311 -6.63 0.07 -0.08
CA MET A 311 -7.51 1.23 0.14
C MET A 311 -6.75 2.41 0.73
N ALA A 312 -5.87 2.18 1.71
CA ALA A 312 -5.06 3.24 2.31
C ALA A 312 -4.16 3.95 1.29
N ASP A 313 -3.48 3.20 0.42
CA ASP A 313 -2.60 3.76 -0.63
C ASP A 313 -3.38 4.64 -1.61
N CYS A 314 -4.55 4.16 -2.07
CA CYS A 314 -5.46 4.96 -2.89
C CYS A 314 -5.93 6.23 -2.16
N LEU A 315 -6.38 6.10 -0.91
CA LEU A 315 -6.91 7.24 -0.15
C LEU A 315 -5.84 8.30 0.13
N THR A 316 -4.57 7.91 0.40
CA THR A 316 -3.51 8.91 0.58
C THR A 316 -3.31 9.76 -0.66
N THR A 317 -3.34 9.15 -1.84
CA THR A 317 -3.20 9.86 -3.13
C THR A 317 -4.44 10.72 -3.44
N ALA A 318 -5.64 10.18 -3.24
CA ALA A 318 -6.88 10.92 -3.46
C ALA A 318 -6.99 12.17 -2.58
N LEU A 319 -6.79 11.98 -1.27
CA LEU A 319 -6.85 13.07 -0.29
C LEU A 319 -5.77 14.13 -0.54
N PHE A 320 -4.61 13.71 -1.07
CA PHE A 320 -3.55 14.64 -1.46
C PHE A 320 -3.98 15.59 -2.59
N CYS A 321 -4.92 15.15 -3.45
CA CYS A 321 -5.48 15.90 -4.56
C CYS A 321 -6.84 16.58 -4.24
N MET A 322 -7.23 16.68 -2.96
CA MET A 322 -8.51 17.27 -2.54
C MET A 322 -8.30 18.46 -1.60
N PRO A 323 -9.16 19.49 -1.66
CA PRO A 323 -9.25 20.46 -0.58
C PRO A 323 -9.63 19.79 0.76
N LEU A 324 -9.21 20.39 1.89
CA LEU A 324 -9.43 19.83 3.24
C LEU A 324 -10.88 19.46 3.53
N GLU A 325 -11.83 20.35 3.22
CA GLU A 325 -13.25 20.12 3.50
C GLU A 325 -13.83 18.94 2.71
N GLU A 326 -13.32 18.69 1.51
CA GLU A 326 -13.74 17.58 0.66
C GLU A 326 -13.15 16.27 1.15
N GLY A 327 -11.85 16.25 1.42
CA GLY A 327 -11.16 15.11 2.00
C GLY A 327 -11.73 14.71 3.37
N GLN A 328 -12.07 15.67 4.22
CA GLN A 328 -12.71 15.41 5.50
C GLN A 328 -14.07 14.71 5.34
N LYS A 329 -14.92 15.18 4.43
CA LYS A 329 -16.21 14.53 4.14
C LYS A 329 -16.05 13.11 3.64
N LEU A 330 -15.06 12.87 2.80
CA LEU A 330 -14.75 11.53 2.32
C LEU A 330 -14.35 10.62 3.48
N VAL A 331 -13.39 11.01 4.31
CA VAL A 331 -12.93 10.20 5.44
C VAL A 331 -14.04 9.95 6.44
N GLU A 332 -14.85 10.97 6.80
CA GLU A 332 -16.00 10.84 7.72
C GLU A 332 -17.09 9.89 7.18
N SER A 333 -17.13 9.65 5.88
CA SER A 333 -18.09 8.70 5.26
C SER A 333 -17.61 7.24 5.31
N LEU A 334 -16.38 6.97 5.74
CA LEU A 334 -15.74 5.66 5.70
C LEU A 334 -15.52 5.10 7.11
N ASP A 335 -16.04 3.91 7.36
CA ASP A 335 -15.86 3.23 8.64
C ASP A 335 -14.42 2.73 8.82
N GLY A 336 -13.80 3.03 9.96
CA GLY A 336 -12.48 2.54 10.34
C GLY A 336 -11.32 3.17 9.56
N VAL A 337 -11.56 4.31 8.93
CA VAL A 337 -10.53 5.12 8.24
C VAL A 337 -10.24 6.36 9.05
N GLU A 338 -8.96 6.60 9.34
CA GLU A 338 -8.46 7.83 9.92
C GLU A 338 -7.40 8.43 9.01
N ALA A 339 -7.37 9.75 8.88
CA ALA A 339 -6.41 10.44 8.03
C ALA A 339 -5.82 11.67 8.71
N VAL A 340 -4.59 11.99 8.32
CA VAL A 340 -3.90 13.22 8.71
C VAL A 340 -3.25 13.83 7.49
N SER A 341 -3.55 15.09 7.23
CA SER A 341 -2.87 15.89 6.21
C SER A 341 -2.06 17.00 6.88
N TYR A 342 -0.91 17.31 6.29
CA TYR A 342 -0.04 18.38 6.79
C TYR A 342 0.51 19.21 5.64
N THR A 343 0.54 20.54 5.90
CA THR A 343 1.09 21.56 5.02
C THR A 343 2.41 22.08 5.58
N HIS A 344 3.06 23.03 4.93
CA HIS A 344 4.19 23.74 5.49
C HIS A 344 3.85 24.34 6.85
N LEU A 345 4.41 23.78 7.92
CA LEU A 345 4.37 24.38 9.23
C LEU A 345 5.19 25.66 9.19
N ARG A 346 4.56 26.82 9.05
CA ARG A 346 5.10 28.03 9.65
C ARG A 346 5.09 27.80 11.15
N ALA A 347 6.07 28.31 11.87
CA ALA A 347 6.37 28.05 13.29
C ALA A 347 5.20 28.17 14.30
N HIS A 348 3.94 28.25 13.87
CA HIS A 348 2.73 28.43 14.70
C HIS A 348 1.47 27.72 14.18
N GLU A 349 1.56 26.81 13.21
CA GLU A 349 0.33 26.11 12.71
C GLU A 349 0.28 24.67 13.20
N THR A 350 -0.79 24.37 13.91
CA THR A 350 -1.14 23.03 14.41
C THR A 350 -1.56 22.11 13.27
N SER A 351 -1.16 20.83 13.35
CA SER A 351 -1.72 19.75 12.53
C SER A 351 -3.24 19.71 12.65
N LEU A 352 -3.92 19.66 11.50
CA LEU A 352 -5.36 19.45 11.44
C LEU A 352 -5.61 17.92 11.35
N HIS A 353 -6.38 17.39 12.30
CA HIS A 353 -6.89 16.03 12.26
C HIS A 353 -8.17 16.02 11.43
N LEU A 354 -8.25 15.09 10.48
CA LEU A 354 -9.45 14.77 9.72
C LEU A 354 -10.27 13.69 10.41
#